data_cfeddb30ce5eb654fb42d8bcc0ccd94c
#
_entry.id   cfeddb30ce5eb654fb42d8bcc0ccd94c
#
_cell.length_a   1.000
_cell.length_b   1.000
_cell.length_c   1.000
_cell.angle_alpha   90.00
_cell.angle_beta   90.00
_cell.angle_gamma   90.00
#
_symmetry.space_group_name_H-M   'P 1'
#
loop_
_entity.id
_entity.type
_entity.pdbx_description
1 polymer ?
#
loop_
_entity_poly.entity_id
_entity_poly.type
_entity_poly.pdbx_seq_one_letter_code
_entity_poly.pdbx_strand_id
1 'polypeptide(L)'
;MNVPANSMWSERRFGPDTAHWLPRGPESALDHIPGDDGIPLLGTTLAQLRDPVGFTNRMVDRHGKVYRARSFGGRGVSLVGPEANELVLFDRDKLFSSEQGWGPVLNLLFPRGLMLMDFDKHRADRRTLSVAFKPEPMRLYADALNEGIRDRVARWSGTRFAFYPAIKQLTLDLAATSFLGIPWGPEAERINKAFVDMVQASVGVVRVPLPFTAMGRGVAGRKFLVEYFTKMVPERRASTGDDIFTQICQAKDEGGEYLSVEAIVDHMNFLMMAAHDTITSSVTSLVWLLGRHPEWQDRLREEMLRVAPAGEGVGHNSLGELELTEWAFKEALRMIPPVPVIPRRALRDFEFGGYRIPAGTNVGVSPSYTHMMDEYWPDPERFDPMRFAPDAAKGRHKYAWVPFGGGAHMCLGLHFAHMQAKIFFHHVLTTHRIEIADGYAPDWQMWPIPRPKDGLTVTLTPL
;
A
#
# COMPACT_ATOMS: atom_id res chain seq x y z
N MET A 1 -24.95 24.50 27.08
CA MET A 1 -25.50 23.19 26.65
C MET A 1 -24.36 22.20 26.69
N ASN A 2 -24.38 21.33 27.69
CA ASN A 2 -23.35 20.28 27.83
C ASN A 2 -23.54 19.23 26.74
N VAL A 3 -22.70 19.22 25.75
CA VAL A 3 -22.57 18.10 24.83
C VAL A 3 -21.85 16.98 25.59
N PRO A 4 -22.48 15.83 25.83
CA PRO A 4 -21.82 14.76 26.58
C PRO A 4 -20.54 14.36 25.89
N ALA A 5 -19.44 14.21 26.62
CA ALA A 5 -18.12 13.79 26.12
C ALA A 5 -18.17 12.47 25.36
N ASN A 6 -19.18 11.64 25.58
CA ASN A 6 -19.41 10.37 24.85
C ASN A 6 -19.97 10.53 23.43
N SER A 7 -20.46 11.70 23.01
CA SER A 7 -21.07 11.88 21.68
C SER A 7 -20.04 12.01 20.55
N MET A 8 -18.79 12.36 20.87
CA MET A 8 -17.71 12.50 19.89
C MET A 8 -17.05 11.15 19.54
N TRP A 9 -17.28 10.13 20.36
CA TRP A 9 -16.68 8.81 20.31
C TRP A 9 -17.69 7.68 20.24
N SER A 10 -18.99 7.99 20.06
CA SER A 10 -19.95 6.92 19.84
C SER A 10 -19.54 6.18 18.55
N GLU A 11 -19.20 4.92 18.68
CA GLU A 11 -18.78 4.01 17.62
C GLU A 11 -19.72 4.08 16.40
N ARG A 12 -20.98 4.41 16.61
CA ARG A 12 -22.00 4.56 15.56
C ARG A 12 -21.77 5.74 14.60
N ARG A 13 -20.97 6.73 14.97
CA ARG A 13 -20.77 7.95 14.15
C ARG A 13 -19.38 8.04 13.51
N PHE A 14 -18.36 7.41 14.07
CA PHE A 14 -16.97 7.59 13.67
C PHE A 14 -16.13 6.32 13.62
N GLY A 15 -16.60 5.19 14.10
CA GLY A 15 -15.92 3.91 14.08
C GLY A 15 -16.80 2.78 13.53
N PRO A 16 -16.21 1.66 13.08
CA PRO A 16 -16.98 0.49 12.70
C PRO A 16 -17.65 -0.13 13.93
N ASP A 17 -18.81 -0.73 13.72
CA ASP A 17 -19.40 -1.64 14.70
C ASP A 17 -18.58 -2.92 14.71
N THR A 18 -17.85 -3.17 15.79
CA THR A 18 -17.03 -4.38 15.98
C THR A 18 -17.72 -5.47 16.75
N ALA A 19 -19.00 -5.32 17.07
CA ALA A 19 -19.77 -6.29 17.86
C ALA A 19 -19.86 -7.66 17.17
N HIS A 20 -19.76 -7.69 15.84
CA HIS A 20 -19.75 -8.91 15.05
C HIS A 20 -18.37 -9.60 14.94
N TRP A 21 -17.32 -8.98 15.46
CA TRP A 21 -15.99 -9.58 15.42
C TRP A 21 -15.91 -10.79 16.33
N LEU A 22 -15.23 -11.84 15.80
CA LEU A 22 -14.98 -13.01 16.62
C LEU A 22 -14.14 -12.66 17.85
N PRO A 23 -14.51 -13.13 19.03
CA PRO A 23 -13.66 -13.01 20.21
C PRO A 23 -12.34 -13.73 19.95
N ARG A 24 -11.28 -13.26 20.59
CA ARG A 24 -10.01 -13.99 20.58
C ARG A 24 -10.16 -15.25 21.42
N GLY A 25 -9.68 -16.36 20.89
CA GLY A 25 -9.52 -17.59 21.65
C GLY A 25 -8.49 -17.44 22.78
N PRO A 26 -8.46 -18.36 23.73
CA PRO A 26 -7.44 -18.39 24.76
C PRO A 26 -6.05 -18.52 24.13
N GLU A 27 -5.07 -17.76 24.59
CA GLU A 27 -3.71 -17.78 24.04
C GLU A 27 -3.04 -19.17 24.16
N SER A 28 -3.42 -19.94 25.19
CA SER A 28 -2.95 -21.32 25.38
C SER A 28 -3.38 -22.27 24.25
N ALA A 29 -4.41 -21.92 23.49
CA ALA A 29 -4.80 -22.74 22.32
C ALA A 29 -3.74 -22.78 21.21
N LEU A 30 -2.71 -21.91 21.30
CA LEU A 30 -1.58 -21.84 20.37
C LEU A 30 -0.28 -22.42 20.96
N ASP A 31 -0.28 -23.02 22.15
CA ASP A 31 0.94 -23.53 22.82
C ASP A 31 1.63 -24.66 22.03
N HIS A 32 0.88 -25.40 21.23
CA HIS A 32 1.39 -26.49 20.39
C HIS A 32 2.11 -25.98 19.12
N ILE A 33 2.01 -24.67 18.78
CA ILE A 33 2.69 -24.07 17.65
C ILE A 33 4.03 -23.50 18.16
N PRO A 34 5.18 -23.83 17.53
CA PRO A 34 6.47 -23.29 17.95
C PRO A 34 6.50 -21.78 17.80
N GLY A 35 7.25 -21.07 18.64
CA GLY A 35 7.32 -19.63 18.54
C GLY A 35 7.90 -18.94 19.76
N ASP A 36 7.84 -17.61 19.76
CA ASP A 36 8.40 -16.75 20.79
C ASP A 36 7.35 -15.76 21.32
N ASP A 37 7.19 -15.70 22.63
CA ASP A 37 6.28 -14.75 23.28
C ASP A 37 6.97 -13.42 23.66
N GLY A 38 8.29 -13.32 23.46
CA GLY A 38 9.05 -12.12 23.76
C GLY A 38 9.04 -11.71 25.23
N ILE A 39 9.11 -10.42 25.49
CA ILE A 39 9.13 -9.86 26.85
C ILE A 39 7.72 -9.70 27.45
N PRO A 40 7.56 -9.75 28.77
CA PRO A 40 6.26 -9.54 29.41
C PRO A 40 5.57 -8.25 28.93
N LEU A 41 4.26 -8.30 28.74
CA LEU A 41 3.36 -7.23 28.27
C LEU A 41 3.56 -6.79 26.81
N LEU A 42 4.78 -6.53 26.35
CA LEU A 42 5.06 -6.02 25.00
C LEU A 42 5.22 -7.13 23.95
N GLY A 43 5.50 -8.35 24.40
CA GLY A 43 5.77 -9.45 23.49
C GLY A 43 6.99 -9.17 22.61
N THR A 44 6.88 -9.51 21.36
CA THR A 44 7.89 -9.27 20.31
C THR A 44 7.65 -7.96 19.55
N THR A 45 6.70 -7.11 19.98
CA THR A 45 6.26 -5.90 19.26
C THR A 45 7.41 -4.98 18.90
N LEU A 46 8.32 -4.70 19.82
CA LEU A 46 9.44 -3.79 19.54
C LEU A 46 10.38 -4.36 18.48
N ALA A 47 10.64 -5.67 18.52
CA ALA A 47 11.45 -6.33 17.50
C ALA A 47 10.76 -6.28 16.12
N GLN A 48 9.47 -6.53 16.07
CA GLN A 48 8.68 -6.44 14.83
C GLN A 48 8.64 -5.02 14.26
N LEU A 49 8.47 -3.99 15.09
CA LEU A 49 8.41 -2.59 14.63
C LEU A 49 9.78 -2.08 14.17
N ARG A 50 10.86 -2.52 14.84
CA ARG A 50 12.21 -2.07 14.53
C ARG A 50 12.76 -2.70 13.25
N ASP A 51 12.54 -4.00 13.07
CA ASP A 51 13.08 -4.79 11.99
C ASP A 51 12.14 -5.97 11.66
N PRO A 52 11.03 -5.73 10.97
CA PRO A 52 10.03 -6.77 10.68
C PRO A 52 10.59 -7.89 9.79
N VAL A 53 11.48 -7.57 8.86
CA VAL A 53 12.08 -8.54 7.94
C VAL A 53 13.06 -9.44 8.69
N GLY A 54 14.03 -8.87 9.37
CA GLY A 54 14.98 -9.65 10.17
C GLY A 54 14.31 -10.39 11.34
N PHE A 55 13.22 -9.85 11.91
CA PHE A 55 12.40 -10.59 12.87
C PHE A 55 11.81 -11.86 12.23
N THR A 56 11.19 -11.74 11.06
CA THR A 56 10.61 -12.89 10.34
C THR A 56 11.69 -13.91 10.01
N ASN A 57 12.86 -13.47 9.50
CA ASN A 57 13.98 -14.37 9.20
C ASN A 57 14.39 -15.20 10.45
N ARG A 58 14.65 -14.52 11.58
CA ARG A 58 15.02 -15.19 12.84
C ARG A 58 13.95 -16.16 13.33
N MET A 59 12.66 -15.83 13.15
CA MET A 59 11.57 -16.71 13.56
C MET A 59 11.47 -17.94 12.68
N VAL A 60 11.62 -17.79 11.37
CA VAL A 60 11.62 -18.91 10.43
C VAL A 60 12.83 -19.82 10.65
N ASP A 61 14.02 -19.25 10.86
CA ASP A 61 15.24 -20.02 11.13
C ASP A 61 15.11 -20.90 12.40
N ARG A 62 14.42 -20.40 13.42
CA ARG A 62 14.26 -21.09 14.70
C ARG A 62 13.07 -22.04 14.76
N HIS A 63 11.98 -21.70 14.11
CA HIS A 63 10.67 -22.31 14.33
C HIS A 63 10.05 -22.87 13.05
N GLY A 64 10.64 -22.58 11.88
CA GLY A 64 10.09 -22.98 10.58
C GLY A 64 9.05 -22.02 10.02
N LYS A 65 8.43 -22.43 8.91
CA LYS A 65 7.49 -21.62 8.11
C LYS A 65 6.15 -21.32 8.81
N VAL A 66 5.85 -21.99 9.94
CA VAL A 66 4.67 -21.75 10.78
C VAL A 66 5.13 -21.46 12.19
N TYR A 67 4.89 -20.26 12.68
CA TYR A 67 5.30 -19.90 14.03
C TYR A 67 4.30 -18.94 14.70
N ARG A 68 4.21 -19.03 16.02
CA ARG A 68 3.48 -18.05 16.83
C ARG A 68 4.39 -16.93 17.30
N ALA A 69 3.82 -15.75 17.44
CA ALA A 69 4.47 -14.63 18.09
C ALA A 69 3.45 -13.81 18.87
N ARG A 70 3.86 -13.25 20.00
CA ARG A 70 3.03 -12.32 20.78
C ARG A 70 3.36 -10.88 20.37
N SER A 71 2.33 -10.08 20.15
CA SER A 71 2.45 -8.63 19.95
C SER A 71 1.43 -7.89 20.85
N PHE A 72 1.31 -6.57 20.76
CA PHE A 72 0.27 -5.82 21.47
C PHE A 72 -1.15 -6.37 21.24
N GLY A 73 -1.37 -6.97 20.12
CA GLY A 73 -2.63 -7.60 19.78
C GLY A 73 -2.84 -8.98 20.39
N GLY A 74 -1.95 -9.47 21.28
CA GLY A 74 -1.95 -10.85 21.77
C GLY A 74 -1.17 -11.80 20.86
N ARG A 75 -1.27 -13.10 21.11
CA ARG A 75 -0.65 -14.13 20.27
C ARG A 75 -1.32 -14.20 18.90
N GLY A 76 -0.50 -14.33 17.87
CA GLY A 76 -0.90 -14.60 16.49
C GLY A 76 -0.01 -15.66 15.87
N VAL A 77 -0.36 -16.12 14.67
CA VAL A 77 0.38 -17.12 13.90
C VAL A 77 0.82 -16.51 12.58
N SER A 78 2.10 -16.62 12.28
CA SER A 78 2.64 -16.27 10.96
C SER A 78 2.82 -17.51 10.11
N LEU A 79 2.36 -17.41 8.87
CA LEU A 79 2.46 -18.44 7.85
C LEU A 79 3.34 -17.90 6.73
N VAL A 80 4.34 -18.64 6.31
CA VAL A 80 5.36 -18.16 5.38
C VAL A 80 5.50 -19.10 4.19
N GLY A 81 5.67 -18.53 3.02
CA GLY A 81 5.85 -19.26 1.77
C GLY A 81 4.68 -19.07 0.80
N PRO A 82 4.84 -19.51 -0.47
CA PRO A 82 3.81 -19.34 -1.50
C PRO A 82 2.50 -20.05 -1.19
N GLU A 83 2.56 -21.21 -0.56
CA GLU A 83 1.38 -21.98 -0.14
C GLU A 83 0.58 -21.22 0.93
N ALA A 84 1.28 -20.57 1.85
CA ALA A 84 0.67 -19.69 2.85
C ALA A 84 0.01 -18.48 2.19
N ASN A 85 0.68 -17.86 1.22
CA ASN A 85 0.13 -16.76 0.44
C ASN A 85 -1.13 -17.20 -0.33
N GLU A 86 -1.11 -18.42 -0.94
CA GLU A 86 -2.29 -18.96 -1.61
C GLU A 86 -3.44 -19.13 -0.64
N LEU A 87 -3.23 -19.84 0.47
CA LEU A 87 -4.27 -20.12 1.45
C LEU A 87 -4.92 -18.83 1.97
N VAL A 88 -4.09 -17.88 2.43
CA VAL A 88 -4.56 -16.72 3.19
C VAL A 88 -5.05 -15.57 2.29
N LEU A 89 -4.42 -15.34 1.14
CA LEU A 89 -4.77 -14.22 0.26
C LEU A 89 -5.86 -14.57 -0.75
N PHE A 90 -5.89 -15.81 -1.25
CA PHE A 90 -6.92 -16.23 -2.21
C PHE A 90 -8.15 -16.79 -1.54
N ASP A 91 -8.03 -17.30 -0.33
CA ASP A 91 -9.12 -17.61 0.61
C ASP A 91 -10.38 -18.20 -0.04
N ARG A 92 -10.21 -19.29 -0.80
CA ARG A 92 -11.31 -19.90 -1.59
C ARG A 92 -12.46 -20.38 -0.69
N ASP A 93 -12.14 -20.76 0.54
CA ASP A 93 -13.09 -21.30 1.50
C ASP A 93 -13.66 -20.27 2.46
N LYS A 94 -13.34 -18.97 2.27
CA LYS A 94 -13.78 -17.86 3.13
C LYS A 94 -13.42 -18.10 4.61
N LEU A 95 -12.18 -18.50 4.85
CA LEU A 95 -11.64 -18.78 6.19
C LEU A 95 -11.17 -17.55 6.93
N PHE A 96 -10.91 -16.46 6.20
CA PHE A 96 -10.20 -15.30 6.74
C PHE A 96 -10.99 -14.00 6.57
N SER A 97 -10.90 -13.14 7.59
CA SER A 97 -11.41 -11.77 7.55
C SER A 97 -10.27 -10.78 7.36
N SER A 98 -10.39 -9.95 6.34
CA SER A 98 -9.55 -8.78 6.13
C SER A 98 -9.90 -7.67 7.11
N GLU A 99 -11.18 -7.43 7.33
CA GLU A 99 -11.70 -6.44 8.27
C GLU A 99 -11.12 -6.65 9.67
N GLN A 100 -11.24 -7.87 10.22
CA GLN A 100 -10.77 -8.17 11.58
C GLN A 100 -9.24 -8.27 11.67
N GLY A 101 -8.55 -8.48 10.55
CA GLY A 101 -7.09 -8.48 10.46
C GLY A 101 -6.51 -7.06 10.50
N TRP A 102 -6.99 -6.17 9.66
CA TRP A 102 -6.52 -4.79 9.56
C TRP A 102 -7.21 -3.82 10.54
N GLY A 103 -8.42 -4.14 10.94
CA GLY A 103 -9.23 -3.28 11.79
C GLY A 103 -8.53 -2.80 13.07
N PRO A 104 -7.80 -3.65 13.82
CA PRO A 104 -7.08 -3.19 15.02
C PRO A 104 -6.10 -2.04 14.76
N VAL A 105 -5.61 -1.89 13.53
CA VAL A 105 -4.70 -0.81 13.14
C VAL A 105 -5.45 0.37 12.54
N LEU A 106 -6.40 0.12 11.63
CA LEU A 106 -6.93 1.14 10.73
C LEU A 106 -8.34 1.66 11.10
N ASN A 107 -9.17 0.87 11.78
CA ASN A 107 -10.61 1.14 11.92
C ASN A 107 -10.96 2.49 12.57
N LEU A 108 -10.09 3.00 13.45
CA LEU A 108 -10.34 4.27 14.15
C LEU A 108 -10.33 5.47 13.20
N LEU A 109 -9.47 5.41 12.18
CA LEU A 109 -9.25 6.53 11.26
C LEU A 109 -9.78 6.26 9.85
N PHE A 110 -9.82 5.00 9.43
CA PHE A 110 -10.26 4.56 8.11
C PHE A 110 -11.32 3.45 8.19
N PRO A 111 -12.43 3.67 8.92
CA PRO A 111 -13.47 2.65 9.03
C PRO A 111 -14.11 2.38 7.67
N ARG A 112 -14.60 1.17 7.47
CA ARG A 112 -15.42 0.78 6.32
C ARG A 112 -14.82 1.05 4.93
N GLY A 113 -13.53 1.32 4.84
CA GLY A 113 -12.83 1.31 3.55
C GLY A 113 -12.75 -0.10 2.98
N LEU A 114 -12.52 -0.24 1.67
CA LEU A 114 -12.57 -1.52 0.95
C LEU A 114 -11.74 -2.64 1.60
N MET A 115 -10.58 -2.33 2.18
CA MET A 115 -9.73 -3.30 2.89
C MET A 115 -10.32 -3.76 4.22
N LEU A 116 -11.25 -2.98 4.80
CA LEU A 116 -11.93 -3.26 6.06
C LEU A 116 -13.36 -3.77 5.84
N MET A 117 -13.56 -4.53 4.80
CA MET A 117 -14.78 -5.21 4.44
C MET A 117 -14.49 -6.64 4.03
N ASP A 118 -15.45 -7.53 4.18
CA ASP A 118 -15.32 -8.92 3.79
C ASP A 118 -16.44 -9.36 2.84
N PHE A 119 -16.21 -10.42 2.10
CA PHE A 119 -17.13 -11.23 1.31
C PHE A 119 -18.06 -10.44 0.37
N ASP A 120 -19.36 -10.58 0.53
CA ASP A 120 -20.33 -10.06 -0.42
C ASP A 120 -20.40 -8.53 -0.41
N LYS A 121 -20.28 -7.92 0.78
CA LYS A 121 -20.19 -6.45 0.89
C LYS A 121 -18.93 -5.92 0.21
N HIS A 122 -17.77 -6.53 0.49
CA HIS A 122 -16.54 -6.18 -0.19
C HIS A 122 -16.68 -6.32 -1.72
N ARG A 123 -17.28 -7.42 -2.19
CA ARG A 123 -17.46 -7.67 -3.63
C ARG A 123 -18.32 -6.61 -4.29
N ALA A 124 -19.44 -6.23 -3.65
CA ALA A 124 -20.36 -5.22 -4.16
C ALA A 124 -19.67 -3.84 -4.27
N ASP A 125 -19.06 -3.37 -3.16
CA ASP A 125 -18.40 -2.07 -3.13
C ASP A 125 -17.18 -2.04 -4.08
N ARG A 126 -16.37 -3.12 -4.12
CA ARG A 126 -15.25 -3.24 -5.05
C ARG A 126 -15.69 -3.12 -6.51
N ARG A 127 -16.80 -3.76 -6.90
CA ARG A 127 -17.32 -3.67 -8.26
C ARG A 127 -17.70 -2.23 -8.60
N THR A 128 -18.39 -1.55 -7.71
CA THR A 128 -18.79 -0.16 -7.89
C THR A 128 -17.57 0.76 -7.99
N LEU A 129 -16.57 0.60 -7.10
CA LEU A 129 -15.35 1.41 -7.13
C LEU A 129 -14.48 1.15 -8.37
N SER A 130 -14.52 -0.05 -8.95
CA SER A 130 -13.67 -0.40 -10.09
C SER A 130 -14.02 0.38 -11.36
N VAL A 131 -15.16 1.08 -11.43
CA VAL A 131 -15.51 1.94 -12.57
C VAL A 131 -14.49 3.06 -12.78
N ALA A 132 -13.93 3.61 -11.68
CA ALA A 132 -12.92 4.66 -11.72
C ALA A 132 -11.55 4.18 -12.24
N PHE A 133 -11.34 2.87 -12.37
CA PHE A 133 -10.08 2.27 -12.85
C PHE A 133 -10.25 1.57 -14.22
N LYS A 134 -11.33 1.88 -14.95
CA LYS A 134 -11.53 1.40 -16.33
C LYS A 134 -10.57 2.12 -17.30
N PRO A 135 -10.35 1.55 -18.50
CA PRO A 135 -9.39 2.12 -19.48
C PRO A 135 -9.64 3.59 -19.84
N GLU A 136 -10.88 4.04 -19.92
CA GLU A 136 -11.20 5.40 -20.32
C GLU A 136 -10.80 6.44 -19.24
N PRO A 137 -11.22 6.34 -17.97
CA PRO A 137 -10.67 7.18 -16.91
C PRO A 137 -9.14 7.09 -16.79
N MET A 138 -8.59 5.88 -16.94
CA MET A 138 -7.14 5.67 -16.84
C MET A 138 -6.33 6.44 -17.90
N ARG A 139 -6.87 6.68 -19.08
CA ARG A 139 -6.22 7.54 -20.09
C ARG A 139 -6.11 8.98 -19.62
N LEU A 140 -7.18 9.53 -19.07
CA LEU A 140 -7.19 10.90 -18.55
C LEU A 140 -6.22 11.06 -17.38
N TYR A 141 -6.15 10.05 -16.51
CA TYR A 141 -5.15 10.07 -15.42
C TYR A 141 -3.73 10.00 -15.97
N ALA A 142 -3.47 9.24 -17.04
CA ALA A 142 -2.14 9.20 -17.67
C ALA A 142 -1.70 10.57 -18.19
N ASP A 143 -2.59 11.34 -18.79
CA ASP A 143 -2.29 12.67 -19.29
C ASP A 143 -1.95 13.64 -18.12
N ALA A 144 -2.76 13.64 -17.06
CA ALA A 144 -2.50 14.43 -15.87
C ALA A 144 -1.20 14.03 -15.14
N LEU A 145 -0.88 12.73 -15.11
CA LEU A 145 0.37 12.21 -14.56
C LEU A 145 1.57 12.68 -15.38
N ASN A 146 1.50 12.61 -16.71
CA ASN A 146 2.57 13.08 -17.60
C ASN A 146 2.88 14.56 -17.36
N GLU A 147 1.87 15.42 -17.32
CA GLU A 147 2.04 16.84 -17.09
C GLU A 147 2.66 17.13 -15.71
N GLY A 148 2.07 16.61 -14.65
CA GLY A 148 2.53 16.88 -13.29
C GLY A 148 3.92 16.32 -12.99
N ILE A 149 4.27 15.14 -13.54
CA ILE A 149 5.58 14.51 -13.37
C ILE A 149 6.64 15.29 -14.16
N ARG A 150 6.39 15.61 -15.44
CA ARG A 150 7.30 16.40 -16.27
C ARG A 150 7.70 17.70 -15.58
N ASP A 151 6.73 18.47 -15.12
CA ASP A 151 6.95 19.77 -14.49
C ASP A 151 7.76 19.65 -13.19
N ARG A 152 7.56 18.58 -12.43
CA ARG A 152 8.29 18.34 -11.19
C ARG A 152 9.72 17.87 -11.46
N VAL A 153 9.93 16.94 -12.40
CA VAL A 153 11.25 16.43 -12.79
C VAL A 153 12.12 17.58 -13.31
N ALA A 154 11.56 18.47 -14.12
CA ALA A 154 12.27 19.67 -14.58
C ALA A 154 12.81 20.53 -13.44
N ARG A 155 12.08 20.65 -12.32
CA ARG A 155 12.55 21.42 -11.13
C ARG A 155 13.64 20.70 -10.34
N TRP A 156 13.75 19.39 -10.45
CA TRP A 156 14.79 18.60 -9.79
C TRP A 156 16.08 18.49 -10.60
N SER A 157 16.07 18.92 -11.87
CA SER A 157 17.18 18.86 -12.80
C SER A 157 18.44 19.53 -12.26
N GLY A 158 19.57 18.82 -12.30
CA GLY A 158 20.87 19.32 -11.85
C GLY A 158 20.98 19.55 -10.33
N THR A 159 19.98 19.16 -9.54
CA THR A 159 19.98 19.37 -8.09
C THR A 159 20.29 18.10 -7.32
N ARG A 160 20.94 18.27 -6.16
CA ARG A 160 21.10 17.20 -5.16
C ARG A 160 20.07 17.42 -4.06
N PHE A 161 19.23 16.39 -3.80
CA PHE A 161 18.13 16.51 -2.87
C PHE A 161 17.77 15.17 -2.22
N ALA A 162 16.97 15.23 -1.15
CA ALA A 162 16.38 14.04 -0.52
C ALA A 162 15.16 13.59 -1.35
N PHE A 163 15.27 12.43 -1.98
CA PHE A 163 14.29 11.94 -2.95
C PHE A 163 12.94 11.58 -2.31
N TYR A 164 12.95 10.86 -1.17
CA TYR A 164 11.73 10.37 -0.55
C TYR A 164 10.73 11.49 -0.18
N PRO A 165 11.09 12.60 0.49
CA PRO A 165 10.15 13.68 0.73
C PRO A 165 9.72 14.40 -0.54
N ALA A 166 10.59 14.50 -1.55
CA ALA A 166 10.26 15.14 -2.82
C ALA A 166 9.24 14.32 -3.63
N ILE A 167 9.45 12.99 -3.77
CA ILE A 167 8.50 12.12 -4.46
C ILE A 167 7.20 11.99 -3.67
N LYS A 168 7.24 12.01 -2.33
CA LYS A 168 6.03 11.99 -1.51
C LYS A 168 5.16 13.22 -1.78
N GLN A 169 5.75 14.40 -1.88
CA GLN A 169 5.01 15.61 -2.24
C GLN A 169 4.41 15.49 -3.65
N LEU A 170 5.18 15.01 -4.62
CA LEU A 170 4.68 14.79 -5.98
C LEU A 170 3.49 13.80 -6.00
N THR A 171 3.59 12.66 -5.33
CA THR A 171 2.50 11.68 -5.32
C THR A 171 1.23 12.19 -4.63
N LEU A 172 1.37 13.04 -3.61
CA LEU A 172 0.24 13.72 -2.96
C LEU A 172 -0.43 14.73 -3.91
N ASP A 173 0.37 15.53 -4.62
CA ASP A 173 -0.13 16.51 -5.59
C ASP A 173 -0.85 15.82 -6.76
N LEU A 174 -0.26 14.76 -7.29
CA LEU A 174 -0.88 13.94 -8.34
C LEU A 174 -2.17 13.25 -7.87
N ALA A 175 -2.22 12.80 -6.62
CA ALA A 175 -3.43 12.24 -6.04
C ALA A 175 -4.53 13.31 -5.88
N ALA A 176 -4.19 14.54 -5.46
CA ALA A 176 -5.16 15.62 -5.38
C ALA A 176 -5.77 15.93 -6.77
N THR A 177 -4.97 15.95 -7.81
CA THR A 177 -5.44 16.18 -9.19
C THR A 177 -6.25 15.00 -9.73
N SER A 178 -5.68 13.79 -9.71
CA SER A 178 -6.32 12.61 -10.35
C SER A 178 -7.49 12.07 -9.53
N PHE A 179 -7.42 12.12 -8.19
CA PHE A 179 -8.43 11.53 -7.33
C PHE A 179 -9.53 12.52 -6.95
N LEU A 180 -9.20 13.80 -6.77
CA LEU A 180 -10.14 14.79 -6.29
C LEU A 180 -10.50 15.85 -7.33
N GLY A 181 -9.79 15.90 -8.47
CA GLY A 181 -9.98 16.93 -9.48
C GLY A 181 -9.66 18.34 -8.95
N ILE A 182 -8.76 18.43 -7.96
CA ILE A 182 -8.40 19.70 -7.32
C ILE A 182 -7.01 20.12 -7.81
N PRO A 183 -6.87 21.33 -8.37
CA PRO A 183 -5.56 21.84 -8.77
C PRO A 183 -4.67 22.02 -7.54
N TRP A 184 -3.37 21.93 -7.76
CA TRP A 184 -2.42 22.20 -6.69
C TRP A 184 -2.59 23.62 -6.13
N GLY A 185 -2.62 23.72 -4.80
CA GLY A 185 -2.82 24.98 -4.10
C GLY A 185 -3.21 24.78 -2.63
N PRO A 186 -3.58 25.84 -1.92
CA PRO A 186 -3.84 25.80 -0.47
C PRO A 186 -4.91 24.79 -0.05
N GLU A 187 -5.91 24.53 -0.90
CA GLU A 187 -6.95 23.54 -0.62
C GLU A 187 -6.37 22.12 -0.67
N ALA A 188 -5.64 21.76 -1.74
CA ALA A 188 -4.95 20.50 -1.87
C ALA A 188 -3.95 20.26 -0.73
N GLU A 189 -3.18 21.27 -0.34
CA GLU A 189 -2.24 21.19 0.78
C GLU A 189 -2.95 20.89 2.11
N ARG A 190 -4.10 21.53 2.37
CA ARG A 190 -4.88 21.29 3.58
C ARG A 190 -5.45 19.87 3.63
N ILE A 191 -5.94 19.37 2.50
CA ILE A 191 -6.43 18.00 2.36
C ILE A 191 -5.29 17.01 2.57
N ASN A 192 -4.18 17.19 1.85
CA ASN A 192 -2.99 16.35 1.95
C ASN A 192 -2.45 16.28 3.38
N LYS A 193 -2.40 17.43 4.07
CA LYS A 193 -1.99 17.49 5.48
C LYS A 193 -2.90 16.64 6.37
N ALA A 194 -4.22 16.74 6.20
CA ALA A 194 -5.17 15.94 6.97
C ALA A 194 -4.96 14.43 6.73
N PHE A 195 -4.73 14.00 5.49
CA PHE A 195 -4.42 12.61 5.18
C PHE A 195 -3.11 12.14 5.81
N VAL A 196 -2.05 12.93 5.70
CA VAL A 196 -0.75 12.60 6.32
C VAL A 196 -0.90 12.45 7.84
N ASP A 197 -1.63 13.35 8.49
CA ASP A 197 -1.89 13.28 9.94
C ASP A 197 -2.68 12.00 10.29
N MET A 198 -3.66 11.59 9.48
CA MET A 198 -4.41 10.33 9.68
C MET A 198 -3.53 9.10 9.53
N VAL A 199 -2.71 9.03 8.48
CA VAL A 199 -1.81 7.90 8.24
C VAL A 199 -0.79 7.77 9.37
N GLN A 200 -0.16 8.86 9.78
CA GLN A 200 0.78 8.86 10.91
C GLN A 200 0.13 8.40 12.22
N ALA A 201 -1.11 8.80 12.46
CA ALA A 201 -1.86 8.40 13.64
C ALA A 201 -2.23 6.90 13.62
N SER A 202 -2.60 6.35 12.46
CA SER A 202 -3.03 4.95 12.34
C SER A 202 -1.94 3.95 12.73
N VAL A 203 -0.69 4.29 12.48
CA VAL A 203 0.50 3.46 12.80
C VAL A 203 1.21 3.88 14.08
N GLY A 204 0.70 4.91 14.75
CA GLY A 204 1.25 5.42 16.00
C GLY A 204 1.05 4.45 17.18
N VAL A 205 2.06 4.33 18.03
CA VAL A 205 2.01 3.49 19.24
C VAL A 205 1.03 4.08 20.28
N VAL A 206 1.02 5.42 20.42
CA VAL A 206 0.13 6.12 21.34
C VAL A 206 -1.22 6.37 20.65
N ARG A 207 -2.21 5.56 21.01
CA ARG A 207 -3.53 5.56 20.36
C ARG A 207 -4.59 6.37 21.14
N VAL A 208 -4.15 7.27 21.99
CA VAL A 208 -5.04 8.15 22.77
C VAL A 208 -5.13 9.51 22.08
N PRO A 209 -6.34 9.98 21.73
CA PRO A 209 -6.55 11.23 20.99
C PRO A 209 -6.50 12.46 21.92
N LEU A 210 -5.37 12.68 22.55
CA LEU A 210 -5.13 13.89 23.33
C LEU A 210 -4.65 15.04 22.43
N PRO A 211 -4.87 16.29 22.84
CA PRO A 211 -4.25 17.44 22.19
C PRO A 211 -2.74 17.21 22.01
N PHE A 212 -2.19 17.63 20.87
CA PHE A 212 -0.77 17.51 20.50
C PHE A 212 -0.25 16.09 20.19
N THR A 213 -1.04 15.02 20.42
CA THR A 213 -0.63 13.67 19.99
C THR A 213 -0.84 13.47 18.49
N ALA A 214 -0.12 12.51 17.88
CA ALA A 214 -0.39 12.12 16.51
C ALA A 214 -1.85 11.66 16.34
N MET A 215 -2.39 10.90 17.31
CA MET A 215 -3.78 10.44 17.27
C MET A 215 -4.77 11.59 17.33
N GLY A 216 -4.52 12.64 18.14
CA GLY A 216 -5.38 13.83 18.18
C GLY A 216 -5.42 14.58 16.84
N ARG A 217 -4.25 14.72 16.16
CA ARG A 217 -4.18 15.30 14.81
C ARG A 217 -4.90 14.45 13.78
N GLY A 218 -4.70 13.13 13.82
CA GLY A 218 -5.36 12.20 12.89
C GLY A 218 -6.89 12.23 13.01
N VAL A 219 -7.41 12.29 14.23
CA VAL A 219 -8.86 12.42 14.46
C VAL A 219 -9.40 13.77 13.95
N ALA A 220 -8.68 14.86 14.18
CA ALA A 220 -9.05 16.17 13.64
C ALA A 220 -9.00 16.17 12.10
N GLY A 221 -7.98 15.57 11.52
CA GLY A 221 -7.86 15.37 10.06
C GLY A 221 -9.04 14.58 9.49
N ARG A 222 -9.38 13.45 10.12
CA ARG A 222 -10.56 12.65 9.72
C ARG A 222 -11.86 13.44 9.77
N LYS A 223 -12.07 14.18 10.85
CA LYS A 223 -13.27 15.02 10.98
C LYS A 223 -13.37 16.03 9.82
N PHE A 224 -12.28 16.73 9.53
CA PHE A 224 -12.21 17.68 8.42
C PHE A 224 -12.53 17.01 7.08
N LEU A 225 -11.92 15.86 6.78
CA LEU A 225 -12.12 15.16 5.51
C LEU A 225 -13.53 14.59 5.37
N VAL A 226 -14.11 14.07 6.44
CA VAL A 226 -15.51 13.62 6.44
C VAL A 226 -16.46 14.77 6.12
N GLU A 227 -16.28 15.93 6.77
CA GLU A 227 -17.08 17.14 6.51
C GLU A 227 -16.89 17.62 5.05
N TYR A 228 -15.64 17.66 4.58
CA TYR A 228 -15.30 18.07 3.24
C TYR A 228 -15.95 17.19 2.17
N PHE A 229 -15.73 15.88 2.20
CA PHE A 229 -16.29 14.97 1.22
C PHE A 229 -17.82 14.91 1.27
N THR A 230 -18.41 14.90 2.48
CA THR A 230 -19.86 14.91 2.62
C THR A 230 -20.50 16.12 1.92
N LYS A 231 -19.88 17.29 2.06
CA LYS A 231 -20.34 18.52 1.40
C LYS A 231 -20.20 18.44 -0.12
N MET A 232 -19.13 17.81 -0.62
CA MET A 232 -18.82 17.78 -2.05
C MET A 232 -19.61 16.71 -2.84
N VAL A 233 -20.10 15.64 -2.21
CA VAL A 233 -20.80 14.55 -2.91
C VAL A 233 -21.96 15.02 -3.78
N PRO A 234 -22.91 15.88 -3.34
CA PRO A 234 -24.00 16.35 -4.18
C PRO A 234 -23.53 17.11 -5.43
N GLU A 235 -22.50 17.94 -5.29
CA GLU A 235 -21.91 18.71 -6.36
C GLU A 235 -21.23 17.77 -7.38
N ARG A 236 -20.46 16.80 -6.90
CA ARG A 236 -19.77 15.81 -7.76
C ARG A 236 -20.74 14.90 -8.50
N ARG A 237 -21.88 14.56 -7.93
CA ARG A 237 -22.94 13.82 -8.63
C ARG A 237 -23.53 14.58 -9.81
N ALA A 238 -23.57 15.90 -9.74
CA ALA A 238 -24.10 16.77 -10.79
C ALA A 238 -23.03 17.27 -11.78
N SER A 239 -21.74 16.99 -11.52
CA SER A 239 -20.63 17.48 -12.33
C SER A 239 -20.33 16.57 -13.52
N THR A 240 -19.53 17.06 -14.47
CA THR A 240 -18.97 16.30 -15.60
C THR A 240 -17.49 16.02 -15.42
N GLY A 241 -16.97 16.06 -14.17
CA GLY A 241 -15.57 15.81 -13.87
C GLY A 241 -15.16 14.35 -14.11
N ASP A 242 -13.88 14.15 -14.45
CA ASP A 242 -13.32 12.85 -14.80
C ASP A 242 -12.44 12.27 -13.69
N ASP A 243 -12.31 12.97 -12.56
CA ASP A 243 -11.56 12.51 -11.40
C ASP A 243 -12.21 11.30 -10.70
N ILE A 244 -11.40 10.55 -9.93
CA ILE A 244 -11.86 9.32 -9.24
C ILE A 244 -13.03 9.61 -8.30
N PHE A 245 -13.03 10.73 -7.59
CA PHE A 245 -14.10 11.09 -6.67
C PHE A 245 -15.43 11.32 -7.40
N THR A 246 -15.40 12.04 -8.51
CA THR A 246 -16.58 12.24 -9.37
C THR A 246 -17.09 10.91 -9.92
N GLN A 247 -16.19 10.06 -10.45
CA GLN A 247 -16.54 8.73 -10.96
C GLN A 247 -17.21 7.86 -9.89
N ILE A 248 -16.69 7.86 -8.66
CA ILE A 248 -17.28 7.12 -7.54
C ILE A 248 -18.61 7.71 -7.09
N CYS A 249 -18.76 9.04 -7.06
CA CYS A 249 -20.01 9.70 -6.72
C CYS A 249 -21.15 9.36 -7.70
N GLN A 250 -20.81 9.12 -8.96
CA GLN A 250 -21.75 8.81 -10.04
C GLN A 250 -21.90 7.31 -10.29
N ALA A 251 -21.06 6.47 -9.67
CA ALA A 251 -21.14 5.04 -9.81
C ALA A 251 -22.44 4.49 -9.19
N LYS A 252 -23.06 3.55 -9.88
CA LYS A 252 -24.27 2.85 -9.44
C LYS A 252 -23.93 1.39 -9.17
N ASP A 253 -24.59 0.85 -8.18
CA ASP A 253 -24.55 -0.58 -7.88
C ASP A 253 -25.36 -1.42 -8.89
N GLU A 254 -25.46 -2.72 -8.68
CA GLU A 254 -26.25 -3.63 -9.54
C GLU A 254 -27.75 -3.35 -9.52
N GLY A 255 -28.25 -2.70 -8.48
CA GLY A 255 -29.64 -2.27 -8.35
C GLY A 255 -29.93 -0.93 -9.06
N GLY A 256 -28.90 -0.28 -9.60
CA GLY A 256 -29.00 1.03 -10.21
C GLY A 256 -28.97 2.20 -9.22
N GLU A 257 -28.70 1.93 -7.94
CA GLU A 257 -28.65 2.92 -6.87
C GLU A 257 -27.21 3.47 -6.69
N TYR A 258 -27.11 4.74 -6.32
CA TYR A 258 -25.84 5.35 -5.95
C TYR A 258 -25.36 4.81 -4.61
N LEU A 259 -24.05 4.70 -4.43
CA LEU A 259 -23.47 4.49 -3.10
C LEU A 259 -23.98 5.56 -2.14
N SER A 260 -24.18 5.18 -0.86
CA SER A 260 -24.52 6.17 0.18
C SER A 260 -23.40 7.21 0.33
N VAL A 261 -23.77 8.42 0.76
CA VAL A 261 -22.76 9.48 1.02
C VAL A 261 -21.70 8.99 2.00
N GLU A 262 -22.11 8.27 3.04
CA GLU A 262 -21.21 7.70 4.04
C GLU A 262 -20.22 6.69 3.42
N ALA A 263 -20.69 5.79 2.56
CA ALA A 263 -19.83 4.83 1.88
C ALA A 263 -18.82 5.53 0.96
N ILE A 264 -19.25 6.52 0.19
CA ILE A 264 -18.36 7.32 -0.66
C ILE A 264 -17.27 7.99 0.17
N VAL A 265 -17.64 8.63 1.27
CA VAL A 265 -16.70 9.32 2.17
C VAL A 265 -15.67 8.36 2.76
N ASP A 266 -16.10 7.20 3.24
CA ASP A 266 -15.19 6.19 3.80
C ASP A 266 -14.26 5.61 2.73
N HIS A 267 -14.77 5.33 1.53
CA HIS A 267 -13.97 4.86 0.40
C HIS A 267 -12.95 5.91 -0.06
N MET A 268 -13.33 7.18 -0.17
CA MET A 268 -12.41 8.23 -0.56
C MET A 268 -11.29 8.42 0.46
N ASN A 269 -11.62 8.44 1.75
CA ASN A 269 -10.61 8.48 2.81
C ASN A 269 -9.64 7.28 2.70
N PHE A 270 -10.17 6.08 2.44
CA PHE A 270 -9.35 4.89 2.32
C PHE A 270 -8.50 4.90 1.04
N LEU A 271 -9.06 5.26 -0.11
CA LEU A 271 -8.34 5.31 -1.39
C LEU A 271 -7.18 6.31 -1.35
N MET A 272 -7.39 7.48 -0.77
CA MET A 272 -6.32 8.47 -0.59
C MET A 272 -5.20 7.94 0.32
N MET A 273 -5.52 7.21 1.39
CA MET A 273 -4.53 6.57 2.25
C MET A 273 -3.72 5.52 1.47
N ALA A 274 -4.39 4.69 0.68
CA ALA A 274 -3.75 3.61 -0.04
C ALA A 274 -2.85 4.09 -1.20
N ALA A 275 -3.18 5.23 -1.81
CA ALA A 275 -2.66 5.62 -3.12
C ALA A 275 -1.32 6.37 -3.11
N HIS A 276 -0.87 6.92 -1.98
CA HIS A 276 0.33 7.77 -2.02
C HIS A 276 1.57 7.14 -1.35
N ASP A 277 1.46 6.58 -0.15
CA ASP A 277 2.65 6.07 0.56
C ASP A 277 3.22 4.79 -0.09
N THR A 278 2.35 3.94 -0.66
CA THR A 278 2.78 2.70 -1.31
C THR A 278 3.57 2.98 -2.59
N ILE A 279 3.08 3.85 -3.46
CA ILE A 279 3.79 4.22 -4.70
C ILE A 279 5.04 5.05 -4.40
N THR A 280 4.99 5.95 -3.40
CA THR A 280 6.17 6.69 -2.92
C THR A 280 7.29 5.74 -2.52
N SER A 281 6.99 4.73 -1.71
CA SER A 281 7.94 3.68 -1.31
C SER A 281 8.46 2.91 -2.51
N SER A 282 7.59 2.45 -3.39
CA SER A 282 7.95 1.63 -4.56
C SER A 282 8.85 2.36 -5.54
N VAL A 283 8.53 3.61 -5.86
CA VAL A 283 9.36 4.45 -6.75
C VAL A 283 10.70 4.77 -6.09
N THR A 284 10.71 5.06 -4.78
CA THR A 284 11.96 5.29 -4.04
C THR A 284 12.86 4.06 -4.05
N SER A 285 12.30 2.87 -3.87
CA SER A 285 13.04 1.61 -3.92
C SER A 285 13.67 1.39 -5.28
N LEU A 286 12.93 1.63 -6.37
CA LEU A 286 13.48 1.47 -7.73
C LEU A 286 14.52 2.56 -8.06
N VAL A 287 14.33 3.80 -7.60
CA VAL A 287 15.34 4.87 -7.77
C VAL A 287 16.65 4.50 -7.06
N TRP A 288 16.58 3.95 -5.84
CA TRP A 288 17.76 3.47 -5.14
C TRP A 288 18.46 2.32 -5.89
N LEU A 289 17.69 1.34 -6.36
CA LEU A 289 18.24 0.20 -7.12
C LEU A 289 18.88 0.66 -8.44
N LEU A 290 18.22 1.54 -9.19
CA LEU A 290 18.76 2.08 -10.44
C LEU A 290 19.99 2.97 -10.24
N GLY A 291 20.04 3.73 -9.14
CA GLY A 291 21.25 4.51 -8.80
C GLY A 291 22.47 3.64 -8.51
N ARG A 292 22.27 2.39 -8.08
CA ARG A 292 23.34 1.40 -7.86
C ARG A 292 23.65 0.56 -9.10
N HIS A 293 22.78 0.59 -10.10
CA HIS A 293 22.83 -0.22 -11.31
C HIS A 293 22.70 0.66 -12.56
N PRO A 294 23.71 1.50 -12.88
CA PRO A 294 23.65 2.45 -13.99
C PRO A 294 23.42 1.75 -15.33
N GLU A 295 23.89 0.51 -15.51
CA GLU A 295 23.65 -0.31 -16.69
C GLU A 295 22.15 -0.56 -16.94
N TRP A 296 21.35 -0.64 -15.88
CA TRP A 296 19.91 -0.78 -16.00
C TRP A 296 19.25 0.55 -16.40
N GLN A 297 19.77 1.69 -15.94
CA GLN A 297 19.26 2.97 -16.41
C GLN A 297 19.40 3.11 -17.93
N ASP A 298 20.55 2.71 -18.48
CA ASP A 298 20.81 2.79 -19.93
C ASP A 298 19.88 1.85 -20.73
N ARG A 299 19.68 0.62 -20.26
CA ARG A 299 18.76 -0.34 -20.90
C ARG A 299 17.30 0.13 -20.88
N LEU A 300 16.83 0.64 -19.74
CA LEU A 300 15.46 1.17 -19.61
C LEU A 300 15.27 2.43 -20.48
N ARG A 301 16.27 3.32 -20.52
CA ARG A 301 16.25 4.50 -21.39
C ARG A 301 16.12 4.13 -22.85
N GLU A 302 16.88 3.14 -23.30
CA GLU A 302 16.79 2.65 -24.68
C GLU A 302 15.39 2.13 -25.01
N GLU A 303 14.77 1.34 -24.10
CA GLU A 303 13.37 0.92 -24.27
C GLU A 303 12.44 2.13 -24.37
N MET A 304 12.54 3.07 -23.42
CA MET A 304 11.66 4.23 -23.32
C MET A 304 11.73 5.14 -24.53
N LEU A 305 12.93 5.38 -25.06
CA LEU A 305 13.12 6.22 -26.27
C LEU A 305 12.58 5.57 -27.55
N ARG A 306 12.42 4.25 -27.59
CA ARG A 306 11.72 3.57 -28.71
C ARG A 306 10.21 3.79 -28.64
N VAL A 307 9.66 3.98 -27.45
CA VAL A 307 8.21 4.12 -27.21
C VAL A 307 7.75 5.57 -27.36
N ALA A 308 8.51 6.51 -26.82
CA ALA A 308 8.18 7.94 -26.91
C ALA A 308 9.44 8.80 -26.81
N PRO A 309 9.46 10.00 -27.48
CA PRO A 309 10.57 10.92 -27.38
C PRO A 309 10.87 11.38 -25.95
N ALA A 310 12.13 11.80 -25.73
CA ALA A 310 12.57 12.30 -24.44
C ALA A 310 11.71 13.48 -23.95
N GLY A 311 11.22 13.39 -22.72
CA GLY A 311 10.45 14.46 -22.06
C GLY A 311 9.00 14.64 -22.56
N GLU A 312 8.57 13.96 -23.63
CA GLU A 312 7.19 14.06 -24.14
C GLU A 312 6.18 13.24 -23.31
N GLY A 313 6.67 12.22 -22.59
CA GLY A 313 5.84 11.31 -21.80
C GLY A 313 5.28 10.16 -22.61
N VAL A 314 4.58 9.25 -21.93
CA VAL A 314 4.04 8.01 -22.52
C VAL A 314 2.55 7.99 -22.42
N GLY A 315 1.86 7.90 -23.56
CA GLY A 315 0.41 7.74 -23.61
C GLY A 315 -0.05 6.39 -23.03
N HIS A 316 -1.24 6.35 -22.45
CA HIS A 316 -1.80 5.14 -21.83
C HIS A 316 -1.72 3.89 -22.73
N ASN A 317 -1.95 4.04 -24.02
CA ASN A 317 -1.97 2.91 -24.96
C ASN A 317 -0.58 2.30 -25.19
N SER A 318 0.47 3.08 -25.06
CA SER A 318 1.88 2.64 -25.27
C SER A 318 2.56 2.12 -24.00
N LEU A 319 1.90 2.22 -22.83
CA LEU A 319 2.46 1.72 -21.57
C LEU A 319 2.76 0.21 -21.60
N GLY A 320 2.03 -0.57 -22.40
CA GLY A 320 2.26 -2.00 -22.59
C GLY A 320 3.60 -2.32 -23.26
N GLU A 321 4.18 -1.39 -24.03
CA GLU A 321 5.44 -1.54 -24.73
C GLU A 321 6.67 -1.40 -23.82
N LEU A 322 6.48 -0.86 -22.61
CA LEU A 322 7.53 -0.71 -21.58
C LEU A 322 7.64 -1.98 -20.72
N GLU A 323 8.08 -3.08 -21.29
CA GLU A 323 8.17 -4.39 -20.63
C GLU A 323 9.34 -4.47 -19.66
N LEU A 324 10.55 -4.04 -20.08
CA LEU A 324 11.73 -4.02 -19.22
C LEU A 324 11.51 -3.11 -18.00
N THR A 325 10.87 -1.97 -18.23
CA THR A 325 10.49 -1.04 -17.15
C THR A 325 9.53 -1.70 -16.18
N GLU A 326 8.56 -2.46 -16.68
CA GLU A 326 7.65 -3.22 -15.83
C GLU A 326 8.39 -4.28 -15.01
N TRP A 327 9.34 -5.00 -15.61
CA TRP A 327 10.13 -6.01 -14.90
C TRP A 327 11.02 -5.37 -13.83
N ALA A 328 11.64 -4.23 -14.12
CA ALA A 328 12.43 -3.48 -13.14
C ALA A 328 11.57 -3.02 -11.94
N PHE A 329 10.35 -2.54 -12.20
CA PHE A 329 9.42 -2.18 -11.15
C PHE A 329 8.96 -3.40 -10.33
N LYS A 330 8.65 -4.52 -11.00
CA LYS A 330 8.31 -5.79 -10.33
C LYS A 330 9.45 -6.29 -9.45
N GLU A 331 10.69 -6.17 -9.90
CA GLU A 331 11.87 -6.58 -9.14
C GLU A 331 12.08 -5.69 -7.89
N ALA A 332 11.89 -4.39 -8.02
CA ALA A 332 11.92 -3.49 -6.87
C ALA A 332 10.83 -3.85 -5.83
N LEU A 333 9.62 -4.19 -6.29
CA LEU A 333 8.53 -4.64 -5.43
C LEU A 333 8.79 -6.03 -4.81
N ARG A 334 9.59 -6.87 -5.47
CA ARG A 334 10.05 -8.13 -4.89
C ARG A 334 11.00 -7.88 -3.74
N MET A 335 12.03 -7.08 -3.96
CA MET A 335 13.09 -6.83 -2.99
C MET A 335 12.60 -5.99 -1.79
N ILE A 336 11.76 -4.98 -2.06
CA ILE A 336 11.26 -4.05 -1.04
C ILE A 336 9.75 -3.85 -1.26
N PRO A 337 8.91 -4.84 -0.90
CA PRO A 337 7.46 -4.70 -1.03
C PRO A 337 6.92 -3.63 -0.08
N PRO A 338 6.05 -2.71 -0.55
CA PRO A 338 5.52 -1.63 0.29
C PRO A 338 4.63 -2.12 1.44
N VAL A 339 4.08 -3.33 1.33
CA VAL A 339 3.32 -4.00 2.40
C VAL A 339 4.04 -5.29 2.79
N PRO A 340 4.99 -5.25 3.74
CA PRO A 340 5.85 -6.39 4.04
C PRO A 340 5.13 -7.55 4.75
N VAL A 341 4.02 -7.27 5.44
CA VAL A 341 3.19 -8.26 6.16
C VAL A 341 1.72 -7.96 5.93
N ILE A 342 0.92 -8.98 5.67
CA ILE A 342 -0.52 -8.86 5.44
C ILE A 342 -1.28 -9.65 6.52
N PRO A 343 -1.98 -8.98 7.45
CA PRO A 343 -2.73 -9.63 8.51
C PRO A 343 -4.13 -10.06 8.04
N ARG A 344 -4.62 -11.11 8.67
CA ARG A 344 -5.99 -11.62 8.59
C ARG A 344 -6.46 -12.10 9.97
N ARG A 345 -7.75 -12.40 10.08
CA ARG A 345 -8.33 -13.08 11.23
C ARG A 345 -8.94 -14.39 10.77
N ALA A 346 -8.58 -15.50 11.40
CA ALA A 346 -9.22 -16.79 11.12
C ALA A 346 -10.68 -16.77 11.61
N LEU A 347 -11.63 -17.05 10.74
CA LEU A 347 -13.06 -17.11 11.06
C LEU A 347 -13.50 -18.52 11.46
N ARG A 348 -12.75 -19.54 11.06
CA ARG A 348 -12.97 -20.96 11.38
C ARG A 348 -11.64 -21.61 11.68
N ASP A 349 -11.68 -22.77 12.35
CA ASP A 349 -10.51 -23.61 12.52
C ASP A 349 -10.01 -24.07 11.15
N PHE A 350 -8.70 -24.11 10.99
CA PHE A 350 -8.06 -24.66 9.79
C PHE A 350 -6.72 -25.30 10.14
N GLU A 351 -6.17 -26.06 9.21
CA GLU A 351 -4.86 -26.69 9.35
C GLU A 351 -3.89 -26.15 8.29
N PHE A 352 -2.64 -25.90 8.70
CA PHE A 352 -1.56 -25.55 7.80
C PHE A 352 -0.22 -25.99 8.38
N GLY A 353 0.64 -26.59 7.53
CA GLY A 353 1.98 -27.03 7.93
C GLY A 353 1.98 -28.05 9.07
N GLY A 354 0.92 -28.85 9.23
CA GLY A 354 0.76 -29.84 10.30
C GLY A 354 0.25 -29.27 11.63
N TYR A 355 -0.13 -27.99 11.66
CA TYR A 355 -0.68 -27.35 12.87
C TYR A 355 -2.15 -26.98 12.67
N ARG A 356 -2.98 -27.27 13.69
CA ARG A 356 -4.34 -26.76 13.78
C ARG A 356 -4.32 -25.33 14.32
N ILE A 357 -4.95 -24.42 13.60
CA ILE A 357 -5.06 -23.01 13.97
C ILE A 357 -6.53 -22.69 14.24
N PRO A 358 -6.90 -22.35 15.49
CA PRO A 358 -8.30 -22.17 15.86
C PRO A 358 -8.88 -20.86 15.33
N ALA A 359 -10.20 -20.83 15.18
CA ALA A 359 -10.98 -19.62 14.92
C ALA A 359 -10.63 -18.50 15.91
N GLY A 360 -10.72 -17.25 15.47
CA GLY A 360 -10.35 -16.11 16.30
C GLY A 360 -8.85 -15.85 16.39
N THR A 361 -7.99 -16.65 15.74
CA THR A 361 -6.54 -16.40 15.69
C THR A 361 -6.19 -15.28 14.71
N ASN A 362 -5.32 -14.35 15.10
CA ASN A 362 -4.67 -13.44 14.15
C ASN A 362 -3.67 -14.22 13.32
N VAL A 363 -3.77 -14.14 12.01
CA VAL A 363 -2.90 -14.81 11.05
C VAL A 363 -2.22 -13.77 10.19
N GLY A 364 -0.92 -13.92 9.94
CA GLY A 364 -0.17 -13.05 9.03
C GLY A 364 0.57 -13.84 7.97
N VAL A 365 0.63 -13.33 6.75
CA VAL A 365 1.58 -13.77 5.71
C VAL A 365 2.62 -12.69 5.47
N SER A 366 3.83 -13.10 5.08
CA SER A 366 4.98 -12.20 4.91
C SER A 366 5.46 -12.22 3.45
N PRO A 367 4.90 -11.35 2.58
CA PRO A 367 5.45 -11.17 1.23
C PRO A 367 6.94 -10.88 1.22
N SER A 368 7.41 -10.00 2.13
CA SER A 368 8.84 -9.63 2.22
C SER A 368 9.78 -10.83 2.43
N TYR A 369 9.34 -11.86 3.14
CA TYR A 369 10.11 -13.09 3.29
C TYR A 369 9.97 -13.98 2.06
N THR A 370 8.73 -14.24 1.62
CA THR A 370 8.47 -15.12 0.47
C THR A 370 9.16 -14.65 -0.80
N HIS A 371 9.24 -13.34 -1.00
CA HIS A 371 9.93 -12.73 -2.13
C HIS A 371 11.46 -12.86 -2.09
N MET A 372 12.03 -13.30 -0.97
CA MET A 372 13.47 -13.47 -0.78
C MET A 372 13.88 -14.94 -0.55
N MET A 373 12.95 -15.91 -0.72
CA MET A 373 13.25 -17.33 -0.57
C MET A 373 14.09 -17.83 -1.76
N ASP A 374 15.30 -18.33 -1.49
CA ASP A 374 16.23 -18.86 -2.52
C ASP A 374 15.59 -19.95 -3.42
N GLU A 375 14.67 -20.73 -2.85
CA GLU A 375 13.94 -21.78 -3.55
C GLU A 375 13.18 -21.26 -4.79
N TYR A 376 12.69 -20.01 -4.73
CA TYR A 376 11.91 -19.38 -5.82
C TYR A 376 12.67 -18.26 -6.51
N TRP A 377 13.68 -17.71 -5.86
CA TRP A 377 14.43 -16.53 -6.28
C TRP A 377 15.94 -16.75 -6.08
N PRO A 378 16.63 -17.52 -6.95
CA PRO A 378 18.06 -17.71 -6.84
C PRO A 378 18.81 -16.37 -6.75
N ASP A 379 19.80 -16.25 -5.85
CA ASP A 379 20.48 -15.00 -5.53
C ASP A 379 19.50 -13.85 -5.21
N PRO A 380 18.64 -13.97 -4.19
CA PRO A 380 17.48 -13.07 -4.01
C PRO A 380 17.89 -11.63 -3.73
N GLU A 381 19.09 -11.38 -3.25
CA GLU A 381 19.63 -10.04 -2.97
C GLU A 381 20.12 -9.32 -4.23
N ARG A 382 20.33 -10.03 -5.34
CA ARG A 382 20.73 -9.44 -6.60
C ARG A 382 19.55 -8.79 -7.30
N PHE A 383 19.69 -7.51 -7.67
CA PHE A 383 18.71 -6.82 -8.52
C PHE A 383 18.83 -7.34 -9.95
N ASP A 384 17.82 -8.04 -10.40
CA ASP A 384 17.78 -8.65 -11.74
C ASP A 384 16.35 -8.64 -12.30
N PRO A 385 15.95 -7.57 -13.00
CA PRO A 385 14.66 -7.50 -13.67
C PRO A 385 14.35 -8.65 -14.62
N MET A 386 15.37 -9.31 -15.19
CA MET A 386 15.17 -10.43 -16.12
C MET A 386 14.52 -11.65 -15.48
N ARG A 387 14.46 -11.71 -14.15
CA ARG A 387 13.67 -12.73 -13.41
C ARG A 387 12.20 -12.77 -13.81
N PHE A 388 11.67 -11.64 -14.32
CA PHE A 388 10.27 -11.51 -14.74
C PHE A 388 10.05 -11.77 -16.22
N ALA A 389 11.12 -11.99 -17.00
CA ALA A 389 11.00 -12.44 -18.37
C ALA A 389 10.25 -13.79 -18.45
N PRO A 390 9.42 -14.02 -19.46
CA PRO A 390 8.57 -15.21 -19.54
C PRO A 390 9.31 -16.53 -19.32
N ASP A 391 10.49 -16.69 -19.92
CA ASP A 391 11.28 -17.91 -19.79
C ASP A 391 11.86 -18.09 -18.37
N ALA A 392 12.34 -17.02 -17.75
CA ALA A 392 12.87 -17.04 -16.38
C ALA A 392 11.78 -17.22 -15.32
N ALA A 393 10.56 -16.78 -15.61
CA ALA A 393 9.40 -16.95 -14.71
C ALA A 393 8.76 -18.34 -14.80
N LYS A 394 9.09 -19.10 -15.86
CA LYS A 394 8.49 -20.42 -16.12
C LYS A 394 8.79 -21.39 -14.99
N GLY A 395 7.73 -22.02 -14.45
CA GLY A 395 7.85 -23.01 -13.36
C GLY A 395 7.96 -22.41 -11.96
N ARG A 396 8.14 -21.09 -11.82
CA ARG A 396 8.08 -20.45 -10.50
C ARG A 396 6.68 -20.55 -9.93
N HIS A 397 6.58 -20.82 -8.64
CA HIS A 397 5.28 -20.85 -7.96
C HIS A 397 4.59 -19.48 -8.09
N LYS A 398 3.36 -19.44 -8.61
CA LYS A 398 2.66 -18.18 -8.96
C LYS A 398 2.42 -17.24 -7.79
N TYR A 399 2.39 -17.79 -6.55
CA TYR A 399 2.21 -17.01 -5.33
C TYR A 399 3.52 -16.70 -4.59
N ALA A 400 4.66 -16.99 -5.22
CA ALA A 400 5.96 -16.56 -4.73
C ALA A 400 6.16 -15.04 -4.88
N TRP A 401 5.29 -14.34 -5.65
CA TRP A 401 5.30 -12.91 -5.85
C TRP A 401 3.89 -12.33 -5.65
N VAL A 402 3.66 -11.63 -4.55
CA VAL A 402 2.35 -11.11 -4.14
C VAL A 402 2.41 -9.68 -3.56
N PRO A 403 3.16 -8.71 -4.13
CA PRO A 403 3.30 -7.38 -3.55
C PRO A 403 1.99 -6.59 -3.58
N PHE A 404 1.06 -6.98 -4.43
CA PHE A 404 -0.29 -6.40 -4.54
C PHE A 404 -1.35 -7.24 -3.81
N GLY A 405 -0.93 -8.17 -2.95
CA GLY A 405 -1.84 -9.13 -2.32
C GLY A 405 -2.35 -10.18 -3.31
N GLY A 406 -3.56 -10.66 -3.10
CA GLY A 406 -4.17 -11.69 -3.95
C GLY A 406 -5.65 -11.88 -3.70
N GLY A 407 -6.29 -12.69 -4.55
CA GLY A 407 -7.69 -13.06 -4.44
C GLY A 407 -8.65 -11.87 -4.51
N ALA A 408 -9.72 -11.93 -3.74
CA ALA A 408 -10.74 -10.89 -3.72
C ALA A 408 -10.20 -9.52 -3.27
N HIS A 409 -9.21 -9.52 -2.37
CA HIS A 409 -8.56 -8.32 -1.84
C HIS A 409 -7.31 -7.86 -2.61
N MET A 410 -7.05 -8.38 -3.81
CA MET A 410 -5.96 -7.89 -4.64
C MET A 410 -6.08 -6.38 -4.86
N CYS A 411 -4.96 -5.67 -4.88
CA CYS A 411 -4.91 -4.21 -5.01
C CYS A 411 -5.80 -3.71 -6.17
N LEU A 412 -6.72 -2.80 -5.88
CA LEU A 412 -7.60 -2.18 -6.87
C LEU A 412 -6.81 -1.26 -7.81
N GLY A 413 -5.81 -0.56 -7.27
CA GLY A 413 -4.96 0.39 -8.00
C GLY A 413 -3.72 -0.23 -8.68
N LEU A 414 -3.66 -1.56 -8.88
CA LEU A 414 -2.49 -2.22 -9.47
C LEU A 414 -2.08 -1.59 -10.81
N HIS A 415 -3.01 -1.44 -11.74
CA HIS A 415 -2.73 -0.86 -13.05
C HIS A 415 -2.37 0.63 -12.96
N PHE A 416 -2.99 1.37 -12.04
CA PHE A 416 -2.65 2.76 -11.78
C PHE A 416 -1.21 2.90 -11.24
N ALA A 417 -0.79 2.04 -10.32
CA ALA A 417 0.57 2.04 -9.78
C ALA A 417 1.62 1.75 -10.86
N HIS A 418 1.39 0.76 -11.71
CA HIS A 418 2.28 0.47 -12.85
C HIS A 418 2.34 1.64 -13.85
N MET A 419 1.20 2.22 -14.18
CA MET A 419 1.11 3.40 -15.06
C MET A 419 1.90 4.57 -14.48
N GLN A 420 1.68 4.93 -13.23
CA GLN A 420 2.37 6.05 -12.58
C GLN A 420 3.89 5.81 -12.51
N ALA A 421 4.33 4.60 -12.18
CA ALA A 421 5.74 4.25 -12.16
C ALA A 421 6.37 4.35 -13.57
N LYS A 422 5.74 3.76 -14.59
CA LYS A 422 6.24 3.81 -15.98
C LYS A 422 6.36 5.25 -16.50
N ILE A 423 5.35 6.07 -16.28
CA ILE A 423 5.37 7.49 -16.68
C ILE A 423 6.48 8.24 -15.92
N PHE A 424 6.60 8.02 -14.60
CA PHE A 424 7.64 8.66 -13.80
C PHE A 424 9.05 8.32 -14.31
N PHE A 425 9.35 7.05 -14.51
CA PHE A 425 10.67 6.61 -14.96
C PHE A 425 10.95 7.02 -16.41
N HIS A 426 9.93 7.09 -17.27
CA HIS A 426 10.10 7.65 -18.60
C HIS A 426 10.59 9.10 -18.54
N HIS A 427 9.93 9.98 -17.81
CA HIS A 427 10.34 11.38 -17.69
C HIS A 427 11.72 11.53 -17.04
N VAL A 428 12.05 10.71 -16.04
CA VAL A 428 13.36 10.76 -15.39
C VAL A 428 14.47 10.23 -16.28
N LEU A 429 14.35 8.98 -16.76
CA LEU A 429 15.46 8.29 -17.41
C LEU A 429 15.73 8.74 -18.83
N THR A 430 14.73 9.29 -19.53
CA THR A 430 14.97 9.83 -20.89
C THR A 430 15.63 11.21 -20.89
N THR A 431 15.64 11.89 -19.76
CA THR A 431 16.17 13.26 -19.66
C THR A 431 17.31 13.40 -18.65
N HIS A 432 17.44 12.44 -17.72
CA HIS A 432 18.42 12.52 -16.64
C HIS A 432 19.05 11.16 -16.35
N ARG A 433 20.19 11.21 -15.68
CA ARG A 433 20.81 10.09 -14.98
C ARG A 433 20.56 10.23 -13.47
N ILE A 434 20.20 9.13 -12.83
CA ILE A 434 20.07 9.06 -11.37
C ILE A 434 21.46 8.76 -10.81
N GLU A 435 21.97 9.62 -9.97
CA GLU A 435 23.27 9.45 -9.31
C GLU A 435 23.09 9.36 -7.79
N ILE A 436 23.76 8.40 -7.21
CA ILE A 436 23.84 8.16 -5.76
C ILE A 436 25.33 8.06 -5.40
N ALA A 437 25.70 8.60 -4.24
CA ALA A 437 27.09 8.57 -3.80
C ALA A 437 27.62 7.12 -3.67
N ASP A 438 28.88 6.90 -4.08
CA ASP A 438 29.53 5.61 -3.96
C ASP A 438 29.54 5.10 -2.51
N GLY A 439 29.25 3.81 -2.35
CA GLY A 439 29.21 3.17 -1.03
C GLY A 439 28.02 3.56 -0.15
N TYR A 440 27.16 4.47 -0.61
CA TYR A 440 25.96 4.83 0.15
C TYR A 440 24.95 3.69 0.17
N ALA A 441 24.48 3.35 1.38
CA ALA A 441 23.38 2.43 1.60
C ALA A 441 22.40 3.08 2.59
N PRO A 442 21.15 3.30 2.21
CA PRO A 442 20.17 3.93 3.09
C PRO A 442 19.80 3.02 4.26
N ASP A 443 19.63 3.62 5.45
CA ASP A 443 19.03 2.92 6.59
C ASP A 443 17.50 2.89 6.39
N TRP A 444 16.98 1.70 6.04
CA TRP A 444 15.56 1.51 5.79
C TRP A 444 14.76 1.35 7.07
N GLN A 445 13.72 2.15 7.20
CA GLN A 445 12.62 1.86 8.12
C GLN A 445 11.59 1.00 7.36
N MET A 446 11.47 -0.27 7.72
CA MET A 446 10.61 -1.23 6.99
C MET A 446 9.15 -1.22 7.44
N TRP A 447 8.81 -0.62 8.58
CA TRP A 447 7.45 -0.53 9.10
C TRP A 447 7.03 0.92 9.31
N PRO A 448 5.78 1.32 9.00
CA PRO A 448 4.67 0.53 8.41
C PRO A 448 4.81 0.29 6.91
N ILE A 449 5.47 1.20 6.21
CA ILE A 449 5.79 1.15 4.78
C ILE A 449 7.28 1.47 4.64
N PRO A 450 8.04 0.69 3.87
CA PRO A 450 9.47 0.88 3.69
C PRO A 450 9.82 2.30 3.22
N ARG A 451 10.76 2.90 3.91
CA ARG A 451 11.32 4.22 3.54
C ARG A 451 12.75 4.38 4.03
N PRO A 452 13.61 5.10 3.31
CA PRO A 452 14.92 5.49 3.80
C PRO A 452 14.76 6.57 4.88
N LYS A 453 15.42 6.38 6.05
CA LYS A 453 15.30 7.32 7.20
C LYS A 453 15.93 8.67 6.91
N ASP A 454 16.97 8.69 6.09
CA ASP A 454 17.69 9.90 5.65
C ASP A 454 17.08 10.55 4.40
N GLY A 455 16.02 9.94 3.84
CA GLY A 455 15.28 10.45 2.69
C GLY A 455 15.88 10.09 1.33
N LEU A 456 16.93 9.27 1.23
CA LEU A 456 17.63 8.87 -0.01
C LEU A 456 18.15 10.09 -0.79
N THR A 457 19.37 10.51 -0.53
CA THR A 457 19.98 11.62 -1.27
C THR A 457 20.39 11.19 -2.69
N VAL A 458 19.85 11.86 -3.69
CA VAL A 458 20.14 11.63 -5.11
C VAL A 458 20.50 12.94 -5.82
N THR A 459 21.15 12.82 -6.97
CA THR A 459 21.28 13.89 -7.97
C THR A 459 20.64 13.42 -9.27
N LEU A 460 19.84 14.28 -9.91
CA LEU A 460 19.33 14.06 -11.26
C LEU A 460 20.19 14.90 -12.22
N THR A 461 21.17 14.26 -12.84
CA THR A 461 22.10 14.89 -13.76
C THR A 461 21.49 14.89 -15.18
N PRO A 462 21.31 16.05 -15.85
CA PRO A 462 20.85 16.10 -17.24
C PRO A 462 21.73 15.28 -18.17
N LEU A 463 21.12 14.65 -19.17
CA LEU A 463 21.79 13.86 -20.22
C LEU A 463 22.38 14.74 -21.29
#